data_39c087bcbefbbb62e6bd2b599975b20b
#
_entry.id   39c087bcbefbbb62e6bd2b599975b20b
#
_cell.length_a   1.000
_cell.length_b   1.000
_cell.length_c   1.000
_cell.angle_alpha   90.00
_cell.angle_beta   90.00
_cell.angle_gamma   90.00
#
_symmetry.space_group_name_H-M   'P 1'
#
loop_
_entity.id
_entity.type
_entity.pdbx_description
1 polymer ?
#
loop_
_entity_poly.entity_id
_entity_poly.type
_entity_poly.pdbx_seq_one_letter_code
_entity_poly.pdbx_strand_id
1 'polypeptide(L)'
;EGGIYMKQDTLEGKAKTKNGVKRLCFSIICILLEVIFIITIVTRLNEYAEIINLFTRILSGILVLGLYASNKTSSMKMPWVILILIFPIMGVGLYLLIGLNGGTHKMRERYAEIDSKLLPMLPDSQECLSRIKETIPKAGNIASYIQRNSQYPIYQNTDIVYFDEAVKGLEAQLKDLEKAQKFIFMEYHAIEDAEAWHKIQDVLEERVKAGVEVRVFYDDMGSIGFINTDFVKKMEAIGIHCRVFNPFMPGLNLFLNNRDHRKITVIDGKVGFTGGYNLANEYFNYTHPYGQWKDTGIRLEGDAVQSL
;
A
#
# COMPACT_ATOMS: atom_id res chain seq x y z
N GLU A 1 13.02 -21.12 -29.74
CA GLU A 1 12.69 -19.95 -28.88
C GLU A 1 11.48 -20.19 -27.95
N GLY A 2 10.41 -20.92 -28.41
CA GLY A 2 9.23 -21.20 -27.57
C GLY A 2 9.44 -22.13 -26.38
N GLY A 3 10.48 -22.98 -26.39
CA GLY A 3 10.75 -23.94 -25.31
C GLY A 3 11.39 -23.35 -24.06
N ILE A 4 12.08 -22.22 -24.17
CA ILE A 4 12.75 -21.53 -23.05
C ILE A 4 11.72 -20.70 -22.29
N TYR A 5 10.80 -20.03 -22.96
CA TYR A 5 9.72 -19.26 -22.35
C TYR A 5 8.76 -20.15 -21.53
N MET A 6 8.35 -21.31 -22.03
CA MET A 6 7.48 -22.24 -21.29
C MET A 6 8.15 -22.83 -20.04
N LYS A 7 9.47 -22.95 -20.01
CA LYS A 7 10.20 -23.49 -18.85
C LYS A 7 10.37 -22.44 -17.74
N GLN A 8 10.48 -21.17 -18.10
CA GLN A 8 10.57 -20.04 -17.18
C GLN A 8 9.21 -19.77 -16.52
N ASP A 9 8.12 -19.72 -17.29
CA ASP A 9 6.74 -19.60 -16.81
C ASP A 9 6.35 -20.73 -15.82
N THR A 10 6.81 -21.97 -16.04
CA THR A 10 6.53 -23.08 -15.13
C THR A 10 7.33 -23.03 -13.81
N LEU A 11 8.51 -22.46 -13.80
CA LEU A 11 9.33 -22.29 -12.58
C LEU A 11 8.81 -21.12 -11.73
N GLU A 12 8.48 -20.00 -12.32
CA GLU A 12 7.83 -18.85 -11.68
C GLU A 12 6.43 -19.22 -11.15
N GLY A 13 5.62 -19.92 -11.95
CA GLY A 13 4.32 -20.44 -11.55
C GLY A 13 4.41 -21.41 -10.36
N LYS A 14 5.43 -22.25 -10.30
CA LYS A 14 5.66 -23.18 -9.17
C LYS A 14 6.09 -22.45 -7.89
N ALA A 15 6.90 -21.39 -7.99
CA ALA A 15 7.29 -20.57 -6.81
C ALA A 15 6.11 -19.76 -6.28
N LYS A 16 5.33 -19.12 -7.16
CA LYS A 16 4.07 -18.43 -6.83
C LYS A 16 3.11 -19.36 -6.09
N THR A 17 2.88 -20.57 -6.62
CA THR A 17 1.95 -21.55 -6.05
C THR A 17 2.43 -22.04 -4.68
N LYS A 18 3.72 -22.32 -4.50
CA LYS A 18 4.26 -22.90 -3.27
C LYS A 18 4.18 -21.97 -2.06
N ASN A 19 4.44 -20.68 -2.22
CA ASN A 19 4.38 -19.71 -1.14
C ASN A 19 2.95 -19.25 -0.85
N GLY A 20 2.14 -19.03 -1.88
CA GLY A 20 0.72 -18.73 -1.74
C GLY A 20 -0.04 -19.86 -1.05
N VAL A 21 0.20 -21.13 -1.42
CA VAL A 21 -0.43 -22.30 -0.80
C VAL A 21 -0.04 -22.45 0.66
N LYS A 22 1.24 -22.28 1.04
CA LYS A 22 1.64 -22.38 2.47
C LYS A 22 0.97 -21.33 3.33
N ARG A 23 0.94 -20.07 2.90
CA ARG A 23 0.27 -18.99 3.62
C ARG A 23 -1.24 -19.19 3.67
N LEU A 24 -1.85 -19.65 2.58
CA LEU A 24 -3.27 -20.00 2.52
C LEU A 24 -3.62 -21.14 3.48
N CYS A 25 -2.88 -22.24 3.47
CA CYS A 25 -3.09 -23.36 4.40
C CYS A 25 -2.98 -22.92 5.86
N PHE A 26 -1.99 -22.10 6.19
CA PHE A 26 -1.84 -21.58 7.55
C PHE A 26 -3.01 -20.68 7.94
N SER A 27 -3.47 -19.79 7.04
CA SER A 27 -4.64 -18.94 7.27
C SER A 27 -5.92 -19.77 7.47
N ILE A 28 -6.13 -20.81 6.67
CA ILE A 28 -7.28 -21.71 6.81
C ILE A 28 -7.24 -22.42 8.18
N ILE A 29 -6.08 -22.91 8.60
CA ILE A 29 -5.92 -23.56 9.92
C ILE A 29 -6.24 -22.57 11.04
N CYS A 30 -5.75 -21.33 10.99
CA CYS A 30 -6.05 -20.31 11.97
C CYS A 30 -7.54 -19.97 12.03
N ILE A 31 -8.21 -19.83 10.88
CA ILE A 31 -9.66 -19.58 10.82
C ILE A 31 -10.44 -20.75 11.39
N LEU A 32 -10.06 -22.00 11.08
CA LEU A 32 -10.71 -23.20 11.64
C LEU A 32 -10.56 -23.25 13.16
N LEU A 33 -9.37 -22.95 13.70
CA LEU A 33 -9.15 -22.88 15.14
C LEU A 33 -9.99 -21.79 15.81
N GLU A 34 -10.13 -20.61 15.18
CA GLU A 34 -10.99 -19.53 15.65
C GLU A 34 -12.46 -19.94 15.65
N VAL A 35 -12.93 -20.60 14.60
CA VAL A 35 -14.32 -21.10 14.50
C VAL A 35 -14.57 -22.16 15.59
N ILE A 36 -13.68 -23.13 15.79
CA ILE A 36 -13.79 -24.14 16.83
C ILE A 36 -13.82 -23.49 18.22
N PHE A 37 -12.96 -22.49 18.45
CA PHE A 37 -12.92 -21.73 19.70
C PHE A 37 -14.25 -21.02 19.96
N ILE A 38 -14.81 -20.34 18.96
CA ILE A 38 -16.12 -19.64 19.05
C ILE A 38 -17.24 -20.65 19.33
N ILE A 39 -17.29 -21.79 18.62
CA ILE A 39 -18.30 -22.82 18.84
C ILE A 39 -18.20 -23.38 20.27
N THR A 40 -16.98 -23.63 20.75
CA THR A 40 -16.73 -24.14 22.12
C THR A 40 -17.21 -23.15 23.17
N ILE A 41 -16.89 -21.85 23.01
CA ILE A 41 -17.38 -20.80 23.91
C ILE A 41 -18.91 -20.73 23.89
N VAL A 42 -19.53 -20.69 22.71
CA VAL A 42 -20.98 -20.57 22.57
C VAL A 42 -21.69 -21.78 23.22
N THR A 43 -21.19 -22.99 23.02
CA THR A 43 -21.78 -24.21 23.62
C THR A 43 -21.61 -24.28 25.14
N ARG A 44 -20.47 -23.81 25.67
CA ARG A 44 -20.24 -23.78 27.13
C ARG A 44 -21.00 -22.65 27.84
N LEU A 45 -21.30 -21.55 27.14
CA LEU A 45 -22.04 -20.40 27.69
C LEU A 45 -23.56 -20.60 27.63
N ASN A 46 -24.07 -21.72 27.11
CA ASN A 46 -25.51 -21.95 26.95
C ASN A 46 -26.29 -21.91 28.26
N GLU A 47 -25.68 -22.26 29.38
CA GLU A 47 -26.27 -22.16 30.73
C GLU A 47 -26.59 -20.69 31.13
N TYR A 48 -25.92 -19.72 30.51
CA TYR A 48 -26.12 -18.29 30.76
C TYR A 48 -26.79 -17.55 29.60
N ALA A 49 -27.39 -18.30 28.68
CA ALA A 49 -27.89 -17.78 27.39
C ALA A 49 -28.86 -16.58 27.56
N GLU A 50 -29.78 -16.63 28.55
CA GLU A 50 -30.74 -15.55 28.78
C GLU A 50 -30.06 -14.25 29.24
N ILE A 51 -29.14 -14.36 30.18
CA ILE A 51 -28.39 -13.19 30.70
C ILE A 51 -27.50 -12.61 29.60
N ILE A 52 -26.81 -13.46 28.84
CA ILE A 52 -25.96 -13.05 27.72
C ILE A 52 -26.80 -12.36 26.65
N ASN A 53 -27.96 -12.91 26.30
CA ASN A 53 -28.85 -12.31 25.32
C ASN A 53 -29.38 -10.94 25.78
N LEU A 54 -29.79 -10.80 27.03
CA LEU A 54 -30.26 -9.52 27.58
C LEU A 54 -29.13 -8.47 27.54
N PHE A 55 -27.97 -8.82 28.06
CA PHE A 55 -26.81 -7.94 28.07
C PHE A 55 -26.40 -7.51 26.66
N THR A 56 -26.34 -8.48 25.71
CA THR A 56 -25.95 -8.22 24.32
C THR A 56 -26.98 -7.32 23.63
N ARG A 57 -28.29 -7.46 23.88
CA ARG A 57 -29.33 -6.58 23.32
C ARG A 57 -29.19 -5.15 23.82
N ILE A 58 -28.93 -4.97 25.12
CA ILE A 58 -28.68 -3.62 25.69
C ILE A 58 -27.45 -3.01 25.06
N LEU A 59 -26.35 -3.77 24.99
CA LEU A 59 -25.11 -3.30 24.40
C LEU A 59 -25.26 -3.01 22.90
N SER A 60 -26.04 -3.81 22.16
CA SER A 60 -26.39 -3.55 20.75
C SER A 60 -27.07 -2.19 20.58
N GLY A 61 -28.04 -1.87 21.43
CA GLY A 61 -28.71 -0.56 21.42
C GLY A 61 -27.74 0.59 21.63
N ILE A 62 -26.87 0.47 22.64
CA ILE A 62 -25.83 1.48 22.94
C ILE A 62 -24.87 1.65 21.76
N LEU A 63 -24.37 0.56 21.18
CA LEU A 63 -23.43 0.60 20.05
C LEU A 63 -24.08 1.19 18.80
N VAL A 64 -25.34 0.86 18.50
CA VAL A 64 -26.07 1.42 17.37
C VAL A 64 -26.29 2.92 17.54
N LEU A 65 -26.65 3.39 18.73
CA LEU A 65 -26.75 4.81 19.03
C LEU A 65 -25.41 5.52 18.90
N GLY A 66 -24.33 4.92 19.40
CA GLY A 66 -22.97 5.43 19.23
C GLY A 66 -22.53 5.51 17.77
N LEU A 67 -22.85 4.48 16.96
CA LEU A 67 -22.60 4.48 15.50
C LEU A 67 -23.41 5.58 14.83
N TYR A 68 -24.67 5.76 15.18
CA TYR A 68 -25.54 6.81 14.64
C TYR A 68 -24.94 8.19 14.92
N ALA A 69 -24.52 8.46 16.15
CA ALA A 69 -23.93 9.72 16.57
C ALA A 69 -22.52 9.98 16.00
N SER A 70 -21.83 8.97 15.48
CA SER A 70 -20.47 9.12 14.96
C SER A 70 -20.44 9.91 13.65
N ASN A 71 -19.32 10.62 13.38
CA ASN A 71 -19.11 11.40 12.15
C ASN A 71 -18.68 10.54 10.92
N LYS A 72 -18.77 9.20 11.00
CA LYS A 72 -18.45 8.30 9.90
C LYS A 72 -19.52 8.39 8.80
N THR A 73 -19.14 8.12 7.56
CA THR A 73 -20.08 8.07 6.43
C THR A 73 -21.10 6.94 6.59
N SER A 74 -22.29 7.10 6.03
CA SER A 74 -23.36 6.08 6.10
C SER A 74 -22.93 4.73 5.56
N SER A 75 -22.14 4.70 4.47
CA SER A 75 -21.59 3.48 3.90
C SER A 75 -20.69 2.69 4.86
N MET A 76 -20.03 3.35 5.79
CA MET A 76 -19.20 2.72 6.82
C MET A 76 -20.00 2.28 8.06
N LYS A 77 -21.11 2.97 8.37
CA LYS A 77 -21.94 2.69 9.55
C LYS A 77 -22.97 1.61 9.30
N MET A 78 -23.67 1.67 8.17
CA MET A 78 -24.84 0.82 7.88
C MET A 78 -24.53 -0.68 7.95
N PRO A 79 -23.42 -1.20 7.39
CA PRO A 79 -23.13 -2.63 7.51
C PRO A 79 -23.02 -3.09 8.97
N TRP A 80 -22.39 -2.26 9.83
CA TRP A 80 -22.29 -2.57 11.26
C TRP A 80 -23.63 -2.51 11.98
N VAL A 81 -24.44 -1.49 11.70
CA VAL A 81 -25.78 -1.35 12.29
C VAL A 81 -26.65 -2.55 11.92
N ILE A 82 -26.66 -2.95 10.63
CA ILE A 82 -27.41 -4.10 10.15
C ILE A 82 -26.93 -5.38 10.84
N LEU A 83 -25.61 -5.61 10.88
CA LEU A 83 -25.02 -6.80 11.49
C LEU A 83 -25.36 -6.92 12.99
N ILE A 84 -25.23 -5.81 13.73
CA ILE A 84 -25.52 -5.75 15.18
C ILE A 84 -27.01 -5.98 15.46
N LEU A 85 -27.91 -5.44 14.63
CA LEU A 85 -29.36 -5.59 14.86
C LEU A 85 -29.88 -6.97 14.46
N ILE A 86 -29.36 -7.57 13.36
CA ILE A 86 -29.81 -8.90 12.91
C ILE A 86 -29.18 -10.02 13.75
N PHE A 87 -27.89 -9.90 14.06
CA PHE A 87 -27.12 -10.90 14.81
C PHE A 87 -26.43 -10.27 16.03
N PRO A 88 -27.19 -9.94 17.12
CA PRO A 88 -26.65 -9.15 18.22
C PRO A 88 -25.36 -9.69 18.83
N ILE A 89 -25.28 -10.98 19.13
CA ILE A 89 -24.10 -11.59 19.77
C ILE A 89 -22.91 -11.52 18.82
N MET A 90 -23.07 -11.98 17.57
CA MET A 90 -22.01 -11.99 16.57
C MET A 90 -21.64 -10.56 16.15
N GLY A 91 -22.62 -9.72 15.89
CA GLY A 91 -22.43 -8.34 15.44
C GLY A 91 -21.72 -7.48 16.49
N VAL A 92 -22.13 -7.60 17.75
CA VAL A 92 -21.43 -6.92 18.88
C VAL A 92 -20.01 -7.44 19.00
N GLY A 93 -19.83 -8.77 19.00
CA GLY A 93 -18.50 -9.38 19.12
C GLY A 93 -17.56 -8.91 18.00
N LEU A 94 -18.00 -9.01 16.74
CA LEU A 94 -17.19 -8.55 15.58
C LEU A 94 -16.96 -7.04 15.61
N TYR A 95 -17.95 -6.24 16.02
CA TYR A 95 -17.77 -4.79 16.12
C TYR A 95 -16.75 -4.39 17.18
N LEU A 96 -16.78 -5.04 18.36
CA LEU A 96 -15.78 -4.80 19.41
C LEU A 96 -14.37 -5.24 18.98
N LEU A 97 -14.26 -6.34 18.24
CA LEU A 97 -12.97 -6.86 17.77
C LEU A 97 -12.39 -6.06 16.60
N ILE A 98 -13.22 -5.65 15.66
CA ILE A 98 -12.78 -5.08 14.37
C ILE A 98 -13.25 -3.65 14.18
N GLY A 99 -14.49 -3.35 14.56
CA GLY A 99 -15.18 -2.09 14.24
C GLY A 99 -14.71 -0.88 15.02
N LEU A 100 -14.21 -1.06 16.24
CA LEU A 100 -13.75 0.04 17.10
C LEU A 100 -12.45 0.71 16.65
N ASN A 101 -11.75 0.14 15.66
CA ASN A 101 -10.48 0.68 15.11
C ASN A 101 -9.43 1.07 16.18
N GLY A 102 -9.56 0.57 17.40
CA GLY A 102 -8.61 0.85 18.49
C GLY A 102 -7.17 0.47 18.13
N GLY A 103 -7.01 -0.62 17.37
CA GLY A 103 -5.72 -1.06 16.90
C GLY A 103 -5.03 -0.09 15.92
N THR A 104 -5.80 0.75 15.19
CA THR A 104 -5.23 1.73 14.24
C THR A 104 -4.80 3.04 14.92
N HIS A 105 -5.13 3.26 16.17
CA HIS A 105 -4.83 4.51 16.90
C HIS A 105 -3.31 4.75 16.96
N LYS A 106 -2.54 3.78 17.41
CA LYS A 106 -1.07 3.88 17.48
C LYS A 106 -0.41 4.14 16.14
N MET A 107 -0.95 3.53 15.08
CA MET A 107 -0.44 3.77 13.72
C MET A 107 -0.74 5.21 13.28
N ARG A 108 -1.96 5.71 13.51
CA ARG A 108 -2.32 7.10 13.20
C ARG A 108 -1.50 8.11 13.98
N GLU A 109 -1.27 7.87 15.27
CA GLU A 109 -0.40 8.73 16.09
C GLU A 109 1.02 8.76 15.53
N ARG A 110 1.56 7.60 15.12
CA ARG A 110 2.89 7.54 14.51
C ARG A 110 2.96 8.28 13.18
N TYR A 111 1.94 8.16 12.31
CA TYR A 111 1.88 8.96 11.08
C TYR A 111 1.76 10.44 11.37
N ALA A 112 0.92 10.84 12.31
CA ALA A 112 0.80 12.25 12.70
C ALA A 112 2.12 12.81 13.26
N GLU A 113 2.89 12.00 14.00
CA GLU A 113 4.24 12.38 14.46
C GLU A 113 5.21 12.56 13.28
N ILE A 114 5.18 11.65 12.30
CA ILE A 114 6.00 11.76 11.09
C ILE A 114 5.60 13.01 10.30
N ASP A 115 4.31 13.21 10.03
CA ASP A 115 3.79 14.36 9.31
C ASP A 115 4.18 15.68 10.00
N SER A 116 4.12 15.74 11.33
CA SER A 116 4.52 16.93 12.09
C SER A 116 6.00 17.30 11.91
N LYS A 117 6.85 16.33 11.52
CA LYS A 117 8.28 16.55 11.25
C LYS A 117 8.57 16.82 9.78
N LEU A 118 7.87 16.12 8.87
CA LEU A 118 8.17 16.18 7.44
C LEU A 118 7.44 17.32 6.72
N LEU A 119 6.15 17.56 7.03
CA LEU A 119 5.38 18.59 6.35
C LEU A 119 5.97 20.01 6.49
N PRO A 120 6.54 20.42 7.65
CA PRO A 120 7.21 21.70 7.77
C PRO A 120 8.50 21.85 6.95
N MET A 121 9.05 20.73 6.43
CA MET A 121 10.22 20.75 5.54
C MET A 121 9.86 21.09 4.09
N LEU A 122 8.58 21.01 3.73
CA LEU A 122 8.10 21.39 2.41
C LEU A 122 8.17 22.93 2.25
N PRO A 123 8.46 23.43 1.03
CA PRO A 123 8.61 24.85 0.81
C PRO A 123 7.29 25.62 0.96
N ASP A 124 7.37 26.89 1.34
CA ASP A 124 6.23 27.79 1.26
C ASP A 124 5.87 28.06 -0.20
N SER A 125 4.61 27.94 -0.54
CA SER A 125 4.09 28.13 -1.89
C SER A 125 3.05 29.24 -2.00
N GLN A 126 2.95 30.15 -1.02
CA GLN A 126 1.92 31.20 -0.98
C GLN A 126 2.02 32.17 -2.18
N GLU A 127 3.23 32.53 -2.56
CA GLU A 127 3.45 33.39 -3.74
C GLU A 127 2.99 32.69 -5.02
N CYS A 128 3.37 31.43 -5.19
CA CYS A 128 2.93 30.62 -6.33
C CYS A 128 1.40 30.47 -6.37
N LEU A 129 0.77 30.23 -5.22
CA LEU A 129 -0.67 30.11 -5.08
C LEU A 129 -1.38 31.43 -5.45
N SER A 130 -0.86 32.55 -5.01
CA SER A 130 -1.43 33.89 -5.32
C SER A 130 -1.37 34.13 -6.81
N ARG A 131 -0.23 33.89 -7.44
CA ARG A 131 -0.06 34.09 -8.88
C ARG A 131 -0.97 33.17 -9.72
N ILE A 132 -1.14 31.92 -9.36
CA ILE A 132 -2.04 31.04 -10.13
C ILE A 132 -3.51 31.41 -9.93
N LYS A 133 -3.89 31.95 -8.77
CA LYS A 133 -5.25 32.50 -8.54
C LYS A 133 -5.56 33.69 -9.44
N GLU A 134 -4.59 34.56 -9.67
CA GLU A 134 -4.73 35.72 -10.54
C GLU A 134 -4.77 35.32 -12.01
N THR A 135 -3.89 34.41 -12.43
CA THR A 135 -3.74 34.02 -13.84
C THR A 135 -4.77 33.00 -14.30
N ILE A 136 -5.04 31.96 -13.46
CA ILE A 136 -5.99 30.90 -13.76
C ILE A 136 -6.83 30.61 -12.51
N PRO A 137 -7.88 31.41 -12.21
CA PRO A 137 -8.64 31.33 -10.97
C PRO A 137 -9.18 29.94 -10.63
N LYS A 138 -9.62 29.14 -11.62
CA LYS A 138 -10.12 27.79 -11.43
C LYS A 138 -9.02 26.86 -10.90
N ALA A 139 -7.83 26.90 -11.50
CA ALA A 139 -6.68 26.13 -11.04
C ALA A 139 -6.22 26.60 -9.66
N GLY A 140 -6.22 27.90 -9.39
CA GLY A 140 -5.91 28.47 -8.08
C GLY A 140 -6.86 28.01 -6.97
N ASN A 141 -8.15 27.86 -7.27
CA ASN A 141 -9.12 27.32 -6.31
C ASN A 141 -8.86 25.84 -5.99
N ILE A 142 -8.53 25.02 -7.00
CA ILE A 142 -8.17 23.62 -6.82
C ILE A 142 -6.88 23.51 -6.00
N ALA A 143 -5.85 24.28 -6.36
CA ALA A 143 -4.57 24.31 -5.64
C ALA A 143 -4.75 24.72 -4.17
N SER A 144 -5.59 25.75 -3.91
CA SER A 144 -5.93 26.17 -2.54
C SER A 144 -6.63 25.07 -1.74
N TYR A 145 -7.52 24.32 -2.38
CA TYR A 145 -8.22 23.21 -1.75
C TYR A 145 -7.25 22.09 -1.40
N ILE A 146 -6.37 21.70 -2.33
CA ILE A 146 -5.36 20.67 -2.13
C ILE A 146 -4.44 21.10 -0.99
N GLN A 147 -3.83 22.27 -1.04
CA GLN A 147 -2.92 22.77 -0.01
C GLN A 147 -3.57 22.82 1.37
N ARG A 148 -4.80 23.28 1.47
CA ARG A 148 -5.52 23.37 2.76
C ARG A 148 -5.81 22.02 3.37
N ASN A 149 -6.13 21.00 2.55
CA ASN A 149 -6.57 19.70 3.05
C ASN A 149 -5.43 18.68 3.17
N SER A 150 -4.40 18.76 2.32
CA SER A 150 -3.27 17.83 2.31
C SER A 150 -1.99 18.43 2.87
N GLN A 151 -1.91 19.76 3.01
CA GLN A 151 -0.71 20.54 3.37
C GLN A 151 0.43 20.45 2.35
N TYR A 152 0.20 19.82 1.19
CA TYR A 152 1.20 19.79 0.12
C TYR A 152 1.18 21.10 -0.67
N PRO A 153 2.37 21.68 -0.95
CA PRO A 153 2.51 22.92 -1.69
C PRO A 153 2.29 22.72 -3.20
N ILE A 154 2.19 23.82 -3.92
CA ILE A 154 2.27 23.85 -5.38
C ILE A 154 3.66 24.31 -5.81
N TYR A 155 4.12 23.79 -6.92
CA TYR A 155 5.46 24.00 -7.43
C TYR A 155 5.45 24.68 -8.81
N GLN A 156 6.54 25.34 -9.16
CA GLN A 156 6.72 26.01 -10.45
C GLN A 156 7.83 25.39 -11.29
N ASN A 157 9.00 25.19 -10.69
CA ASN A 157 10.22 24.79 -11.38
C ASN A 157 10.28 23.28 -11.51
N THR A 158 9.34 22.69 -12.24
CA THR A 158 9.27 21.24 -12.41
C THR A 158 8.89 20.92 -13.84
N ASP A 159 9.76 20.19 -14.52
CA ASP A 159 9.47 19.59 -15.81
C ASP A 159 8.71 18.28 -15.61
N ILE A 160 7.70 18.06 -16.44
CA ILE A 160 6.83 16.88 -16.38
C ILE A 160 6.85 16.18 -17.73
N VAL A 161 7.22 14.91 -17.73
CA VAL A 161 7.08 14.02 -18.89
C VAL A 161 6.02 12.98 -18.60
N TYR A 162 5.02 12.91 -19.46
CA TYR A 162 3.96 11.91 -19.37
C TYR A 162 4.28 10.71 -20.25
N PHE A 163 4.09 9.50 -19.72
CA PHE A 163 4.20 8.25 -20.45
C PHE A 163 2.82 7.63 -20.61
N ASP A 164 2.40 7.41 -21.82
CA ASP A 164 1.14 6.75 -22.18
C ASP A 164 1.22 5.22 -22.08
N GLU A 165 2.42 4.68 -21.87
CA GLU A 165 2.71 3.25 -21.70
C GLU A 165 3.74 3.02 -20.60
N ALA A 166 3.53 1.99 -19.77
CA ALA A 166 4.42 1.63 -18.68
C ALA A 166 5.85 1.32 -19.13
N VAL A 167 6.02 0.70 -20.30
CA VAL A 167 7.34 0.35 -20.86
C VAL A 167 8.20 1.59 -21.08
N LYS A 168 7.62 2.66 -21.63
CA LYS A 168 8.33 3.93 -21.84
C LYS A 168 8.76 4.56 -20.51
N GLY A 169 7.89 4.45 -19.51
CA GLY A 169 8.21 4.89 -18.15
C GLY A 169 9.37 4.12 -17.53
N LEU A 170 9.37 2.78 -17.66
CA LEU A 170 10.44 1.92 -17.18
C LEU A 170 11.79 2.24 -17.86
N GLU A 171 11.78 2.40 -19.19
CA GLU A 171 13.00 2.74 -19.94
C GLU A 171 13.60 4.09 -19.51
N ALA A 172 12.74 5.09 -19.28
CA ALA A 172 13.16 6.38 -18.77
C ALA A 172 13.70 6.28 -17.33
N GLN A 173 13.03 5.49 -16.50
CA GLN A 173 13.43 5.26 -15.12
C GLN A 173 14.80 4.59 -15.04
N LEU A 174 15.07 3.56 -15.83
CA LEU A 174 16.37 2.90 -15.88
C LEU A 174 17.49 3.88 -16.25
N LYS A 175 17.28 4.72 -17.27
CA LYS A 175 18.26 5.75 -17.68
C LYS A 175 18.58 6.79 -16.61
N ASP A 176 17.60 7.13 -15.77
CA ASP A 176 17.82 8.09 -14.70
C ASP A 176 18.40 7.41 -13.45
N LEU A 177 18.04 6.16 -13.15
CA LEU A 177 18.67 5.35 -12.09
C LEU A 177 20.17 5.19 -12.33
N GLU A 178 20.62 4.96 -13.57
CA GLU A 178 22.04 4.88 -13.94
C GLU A 178 22.84 6.15 -13.59
N LYS A 179 22.18 7.32 -13.53
CA LYS A 179 22.81 8.62 -13.25
C LYS A 179 22.84 8.98 -11.77
N ALA A 180 22.20 8.21 -10.91
CA ALA A 180 22.10 8.47 -9.49
C ALA A 180 23.49 8.60 -8.84
N GLN A 181 23.67 9.61 -7.98
CA GLN A 181 24.96 9.92 -7.33
C GLN A 181 24.91 9.88 -5.80
N LYS A 182 23.72 10.08 -5.20
CA LYS A 182 23.57 10.19 -3.74
C LYS A 182 22.68 9.10 -3.19
N PHE A 183 21.41 9.06 -3.65
CA PHE A 183 20.46 8.08 -3.17
C PHE A 183 19.36 7.75 -4.21
N ILE A 184 18.80 6.55 -4.06
CA ILE A 184 17.61 6.07 -4.77
C ILE A 184 16.65 5.54 -3.72
N PHE A 185 15.44 6.10 -3.67
CA PHE A 185 14.36 5.60 -2.83
C PHE A 185 13.21 5.12 -3.70
N MET A 186 12.77 3.89 -3.45
CA MET A 186 11.71 3.24 -4.23
C MET A 186 10.63 2.70 -3.30
N GLU A 187 9.38 3.00 -3.61
CA GLU A 187 8.20 2.56 -2.87
C GLU A 187 7.16 2.03 -3.85
N TYR A 188 6.86 0.74 -3.76
CA TYR A 188 5.95 0.07 -4.69
C TYR A 188 4.97 -0.84 -3.96
N HIS A 189 3.70 -0.87 -4.44
CA HIS A 189 2.73 -1.81 -3.92
C HIS A 189 3.10 -3.26 -4.23
N ALA A 190 3.53 -3.53 -5.46
CA ALA A 190 3.92 -4.87 -5.86
C ALA A 190 5.27 -4.87 -6.59
N ILE A 191 6.12 -5.81 -6.19
CA ILE A 191 7.37 -6.15 -6.87
C ILE A 191 7.30 -7.65 -7.20
N GLU A 192 7.57 -8.01 -8.45
CA GLU A 192 7.73 -9.39 -8.89
C GLU A 192 9.22 -9.70 -9.11
N ASP A 193 9.73 -10.78 -8.51
CA ASP A 193 11.10 -11.26 -8.73
C ASP A 193 11.21 -11.89 -10.13
N ALA A 194 11.13 -11.02 -11.16
CA ALA A 194 11.06 -11.35 -12.57
C ALA A 194 11.75 -10.28 -13.45
N GLU A 195 11.67 -10.40 -14.78
CA GLU A 195 12.46 -9.64 -15.77
C GLU A 195 12.42 -8.11 -15.55
N ALA A 196 11.23 -7.54 -15.32
CA ALA A 196 11.10 -6.10 -15.12
C ALA A 196 11.87 -5.60 -13.89
N TRP A 197 11.76 -6.34 -12.78
CA TRP A 197 12.51 -6.04 -11.55
C TRP A 197 14.01 -6.27 -11.73
N HIS A 198 14.42 -7.37 -12.37
CA HIS A 198 15.83 -7.69 -12.55
C HIS A 198 16.57 -6.59 -13.31
N LYS A 199 15.94 -5.99 -14.34
CA LYS A 199 16.54 -4.83 -15.06
C LYS A 199 16.80 -3.65 -14.11
N ILE A 200 15.88 -3.39 -13.20
CA ILE A 200 16.07 -2.34 -12.19
C ILE A 200 17.12 -2.77 -11.17
N GLN A 201 17.04 -3.99 -10.66
CA GLN A 201 17.97 -4.53 -9.66
C GLN A 201 19.42 -4.47 -10.13
N ASP A 202 19.68 -4.83 -11.38
CA ASP A 202 21.04 -4.77 -11.96
C ASP A 202 21.62 -3.35 -11.88
N VAL A 203 20.82 -2.33 -12.24
CA VAL A 203 21.23 -0.92 -12.13
C VAL A 203 21.42 -0.51 -10.66
N LEU A 204 20.48 -0.90 -9.78
CA LEU A 204 20.59 -0.59 -8.35
C LEU A 204 21.86 -1.19 -7.72
N GLU A 205 22.21 -2.43 -8.09
CA GLU A 205 23.41 -3.10 -7.61
C GLU A 205 24.68 -2.37 -8.06
N GLU A 206 24.73 -1.89 -9.30
CA GLU A 206 25.84 -1.06 -9.79
C GLU A 206 25.93 0.28 -9.04
N ARG A 207 24.79 0.91 -8.75
CA ARG A 207 24.76 2.16 -7.97
C ARG A 207 25.19 1.95 -6.54
N VAL A 208 24.78 0.86 -5.87
CA VAL A 208 25.27 0.50 -4.54
C VAL A 208 26.80 0.34 -4.54
N LYS A 209 27.37 -0.38 -5.52
CA LYS A 209 28.82 -0.52 -5.68
C LYS A 209 29.53 0.83 -5.90
N ALA A 210 28.84 1.81 -6.50
CA ALA A 210 29.31 3.16 -6.67
C ALA A 210 29.14 4.05 -5.42
N GLY A 211 28.60 3.53 -4.32
CA GLY A 211 28.41 4.25 -3.05
C GLY A 211 27.08 5.01 -2.94
N VAL A 212 26.14 4.77 -3.84
CA VAL A 212 24.79 5.36 -3.79
C VAL A 212 23.96 4.62 -2.74
N GLU A 213 23.25 5.35 -1.88
CA GLU A 213 22.31 4.80 -0.91
C GLU A 213 21.03 4.33 -1.63
N VAL A 214 20.71 3.05 -1.53
CA VAL A 214 19.50 2.49 -2.17
C VAL A 214 18.55 1.96 -1.10
N ARG A 215 17.31 2.45 -1.11
CA ARG A 215 16.23 1.96 -0.24
C ARG A 215 15.06 1.50 -1.09
N VAL A 216 14.57 0.30 -0.80
CA VAL A 216 13.38 -0.29 -1.45
C VAL A 216 12.33 -0.62 -0.39
N PHE A 217 11.12 -0.19 -0.61
CA PHE A 217 9.98 -0.40 0.26
C PHE A 217 8.82 -0.98 -0.56
N TYR A 218 8.20 -2.06 -0.06
CA TYR A 218 7.08 -2.68 -0.78
C TYR A 218 5.99 -3.17 0.15
N ASP A 219 4.75 -3.28 -0.37
CA ASP A 219 3.62 -3.83 0.37
C ASP A 219 3.62 -5.36 0.30
N ASP A 220 3.49 -6.02 1.46
CA ASP A 220 3.55 -7.49 1.53
C ASP A 220 2.39 -8.16 0.78
N MET A 221 1.16 -7.64 0.92
CA MET A 221 -0.01 -8.21 0.26
C MET A 221 0.04 -8.01 -1.26
N GLY A 222 0.51 -6.85 -1.71
CA GLY A 222 0.70 -6.57 -3.13
C GLY A 222 1.73 -7.50 -3.78
N SER A 223 2.73 -7.90 -3.01
CA SER A 223 3.85 -8.73 -3.51
C SER A 223 3.74 -10.22 -3.13
N ILE A 224 2.71 -10.63 -2.39
CA ILE A 224 2.61 -11.96 -1.75
C ILE A 224 2.68 -13.15 -2.73
N GLY A 225 2.24 -12.94 -3.98
CA GLY A 225 2.28 -13.94 -5.04
C GLY A 225 3.49 -13.84 -5.96
N PHE A 226 4.31 -12.79 -5.81
CA PHE A 226 5.31 -12.37 -6.78
C PHE A 226 6.75 -12.56 -6.29
N ILE A 227 6.97 -12.54 -4.98
CA ILE A 227 8.30 -12.66 -4.37
C ILE A 227 8.35 -13.78 -3.34
N ASN A 228 9.57 -14.27 -3.08
CA ASN A 228 9.82 -15.25 -2.02
C ASN A 228 10.08 -14.56 -0.68
N THR A 229 9.93 -15.30 0.42
CA THR A 229 10.14 -14.81 1.78
C THR A 229 11.60 -14.42 2.09
N ASP A 230 12.54 -14.79 1.22
CA ASP A 230 13.96 -14.44 1.31
C ASP A 230 14.34 -13.18 0.51
N PHE A 231 13.38 -12.56 -0.20
CA PHE A 231 13.62 -11.39 -1.04
C PHE A 231 14.34 -10.26 -0.29
N VAL A 232 13.86 -9.89 0.91
CA VAL A 232 14.51 -8.87 1.74
C VAL A 232 15.97 -9.24 2.02
N LYS A 233 16.23 -10.50 2.37
CA LYS A 233 17.61 -10.96 2.66
C LYS A 233 18.50 -10.89 1.43
N LYS A 234 17.97 -11.18 0.24
CA LYS A 234 18.70 -11.06 -1.02
C LYS A 234 19.06 -9.60 -1.31
N MET A 235 18.11 -8.68 -1.12
CA MET A 235 18.35 -7.25 -1.32
C MET A 235 19.40 -6.70 -0.33
N GLU A 236 19.27 -7.01 0.95
CA GLU A 236 20.24 -6.59 1.96
C GLU A 236 21.65 -7.18 1.70
N ALA A 237 21.74 -8.40 1.17
CA ALA A 237 23.02 -9.03 0.83
C ALA A 237 23.79 -8.32 -0.28
N ILE A 238 23.10 -7.61 -1.17
CA ILE A 238 23.71 -6.80 -2.24
C ILE A 238 23.80 -5.31 -1.87
N GLY A 239 23.49 -4.96 -0.60
CA GLY A 239 23.60 -3.61 -0.07
C GLY A 239 22.40 -2.71 -0.31
N ILE A 240 21.27 -3.25 -0.76
CA ILE A 240 20.01 -2.52 -0.90
C ILE A 240 19.23 -2.62 0.40
N HIS A 241 18.95 -1.49 1.06
CA HIS A 241 18.11 -1.46 2.26
C HIS A 241 16.65 -1.72 1.92
N CYS A 242 16.19 -2.94 2.19
CA CYS A 242 14.84 -3.37 1.85
C CYS A 242 13.93 -3.49 3.07
N ARG A 243 12.70 -2.97 2.99
CA ARG A 243 11.69 -3.06 4.06
C ARG A 243 10.33 -3.42 3.48
N VAL A 244 9.54 -4.06 4.32
CA VAL A 244 8.19 -4.55 3.98
C VAL A 244 7.15 -3.73 4.73
N PHE A 245 6.16 -3.21 4.01
CA PHE A 245 5.01 -2.57 4.62
C PHE A 245 3.97 -3.60 5.05
N ASN A 246 3.53 -3.48 6.29
CA ASN A 246 2.45 -4.23 6.91
C ASN A 246 2.47 -5.73 6.54
N PRO A 247 3.49 -6.49 7.01
CA PRO A 247 3.62 -7.90 6.71
C PRO A 247 2.34 -8.67 7.05
N PHE A 248 1.90 -9.52 6.14
CA PHE A 248 0.73 -10.36 6.37
C PHE A 248 1.06 -11.43 7.40
N MET A 249 0.40 -11.32 8.55
CA MET A 249 0.41 -12.36 9.58
C MET A 249 -0.99 -13.01 9.61
N PRO A 250 -1.09 -14.34 9.45
CA PRO A 250 -2.37 -15.04 9.59
C PRO A 250 -2.95 -14.86 10.98
N GLY A 251 -4.28 -14.72 11.06
CA GLY A 251 -5.03 -14.47 12.29
C GLY A 251 -5.87 -13.20 12.19
N LEU A 252 -6.39 -12.71 13.33
CA LEU A 252 -7.13 -11.45 13.40
C LEU A 252 -6.18 -10.26 13.15
N ASN A 253 -5.91 -9.97 11.90
CA ASN A 253 -5.11 -8.80 11.52
C ASN A 253 -6.04 -7.60 11.27
N LEU A 254 -6.21 -6.76 12.29
CA LEU A 254 -7.02 -5.54 12.22
C LEU A 254 -6.49 -4.51 11.22
N PHE A 255 -5.25 -4.67 10.76
CA PHE A 255 -4.56 -3.78 9.83
C PHE A 255 -4.51 -4.30 8.40
N LEU A 256 -5.16 -5.43 8.11
CA LEU A 256 -5.09 -6.09 6.81
C LEU A 256 -5.42 -5.14 5.64
N ASN A 257 -6.39 -4.24 5.83
CA ASN A 257 -6.83 -3.27 4.82
C ASN A 257 -5.95 -2.02 4.71
N ASN A 258 -4.98 -1.83 5.61
CA ASN A 258 -4.04 -0.73 5.50
C ASN A 258 -2.90 -1.17 4.60
N ARG A 259 -3.04 -0.87 3.30
CA ARG A 259 -2.07 -1.22 2.26
C ARG A 259 -1.41 0.04 1.71
N ASP A 260 -0.16 -0.11 1.36
CA ASP A 260 0.54 0.91 0.58
C ASP A 260 0.33 0.65 -0.91
N HIS A 261 -0.37 1.57 -1.58
CA HIS A 261 -0.68 1.42 -3.00
C HIS A 261 0.07 2.43 -3.89
N ARG A 262 1.10 3.07 -3.35
CA ARG A 262 1.93 4.02 -4.09
C ARG A 262 2.91 3.31 -5.01
N LYS A 263 3.35 3.99 -6.05
CA LYS A 263 4.43 3.60 -6.96
C LYS A 263 5.27 4.85 -7.15
N ILE A 264 6.35 4.92 -6.42
CA ILE A 264 7.21 6.10 -6.35
C ILE A 264 8.66 5.67 -6.49
N THR A 265 9.42 6.40 -7.29
CA THR A 265 10.88 6.35 -7.31
C THR A 265 11.42 7.77 -7.21
N VAL A 266 12.32 8.01 -6.28
CA VAL A 266 13.03 9.29 -6.11
C VAL A 266 14.52 9.07 -6.28
N ILE A 267 15.14 9.89 -7.12
CA ILE A 267 16.54 9.83 -7.45
C ILE A 267 17.19 11.17 -7.08
N ASP A 268 18.12 11.15 -6.13
CA ASP A 268 18.89 12.31 -5.64
C ASP A 268 18.05 13.51 -5.18
N GLY A 269 16.72 13.31 -4.95
CA GLY A 269 15.76 14.38 -4.66
C GLY A 269 15.51 15.34 -5.82
N LYS A 270 15.92 14.98 -7.04
CA LYS A 270 15.83 15.85 -8.24
C LYS A 270 14.91 15.28 -9.30
N VAL A 271 14.89 13.95 -9.45
CA VAL A 271 14.05 13.24 -10.40
C VAL A 271 13.13 12.31 -9.63
N GLY A 272 11.86 12.30 -10.00
CA GLY A 272 10.85 11.46 -9.43
C GLY A 272 10.00 10.76 -10.48
N PHE A 273 9.60 9.53 -10.22
CA PHE A 273 8.65 8.78 -11.04
C PHE A 273 7.45 8.37 -10.21
N THR A 274 6.26 8.50 -10.77
CA THR A 274 5.04 7.93 -10.19
C THR A 274 4.07 7.56 -11.31
N GLY A 275 3.15 6.63 -11.01
CA GLY A 275 2.20 6.17 -12.01
C GLY A 275 1.29 5.05 -11.49
N GLY A 276 0.65 4.35 -12.41
CA GLY A 276 -0.24 3.23 -12.10
C GLY A 276 0.46 1.87 -12.06
N TYR A 277 1.57 1.70 -12.76
CA TYR A 277 2.25 0.42 -12.91
C TYR A 277 3.11 0.02 -11.71
N ASN A 278 3.01 -1.25 -11.34
CA ASN A 278 3.92 -1.88 -10.38
C ASN A 278 5.14 -2.47 -11.10
N LEU A 279 6.12 -2.97 -10.34
CA LEU A 279 7.32 -3.61 -10.88
C LEU A 279 7.09 -5.12 -11.05
N ALA A 280 6.13 -5.47 -11.92
CA ALA A 280 5.82 -6.84 -12.29
C ALA A 280 5.67 -6.97 -13.81
N ASN A 281 6.03 -8.12 -14.35
CA ASN A 281 6.13 -8.37 -15.80
C ASN A 281 4.85 -8.04 -16.57
N GLU A 282 3.70 -8.27 -15.97
CA GLU A 282 2.39 -8.02 -16.60
C GLU A 282 2.16 -6.54 -16.93
N TYR A 283 2.64 -5.61 -16.12
CA TYR A 283 2.47 -4.17 -16.36
C TYR A 283 3.27 -3.67 -17.57
N PHE A 284 4.34 -4.39 -17.92
CA PHE A 284 5.22 -4.05 -19.04
C PHE A 284 4.99 -4.94 -20.27
N ASN A 285 3.92 -5.75 -20.23
CA ASN A 285 3.60 -6.69 -21.29
C ASN A 285 4.73 -7.71 -21.61
N TYR A 286 5.54 -8.07 -20.61
CA TYR A 286 6.48 -9.19 -20.70
C TYR A 286 5.75 -10.52 -20.50
N THR A 287 4.63 -10.51 -19.76
CA THR A 287 3.67 -11.61 -19.65
C THR A 287 2.26 -11.07 -19.84
N HIS A 288 1.31 -11.92 -20.23
CA HIS A 288 -0.05 -11.50 -20.57
C HIS A 288 -1.13 -12.32 -19.83
N PRO A 289 -1.10 -12.41 -18.48
CA PRO A 289 -2.09 -13.20 -17.74
C PRO A 289 -3.52 -12.66 -17.87
N TYR A 290 -3.66 -11.37 -18.19
CA TYR A 290 -4.94 -10.66 -18.32
C TYR A 290 -5.12 -10.03 -19.72
N GLY A 291 -4.31 -10.44 -20.71
CA GLY A 291 -4.23 -9.78 -22.01
C GLY A 291 -3.23 -8.62 -22.02
N GLN A 292 -3.36 -7.73 -23.00
CA GLN A 292 -2.49 -6.56 -23.09
C GLN A 292 -2.81 -5.56 -21.99
N TRP A 293 -1.81 -5.24 -21.17
CA TRP A 293 -1.92 -4.26 -20.10
C TRP A 293 -1.59 -2.87 -20.63
N LYS A 294 -2.40 -1.88 -20.24
CA LYS A 294 -2.11 -0.48 -20.49
C LYS A 294 -2.11 0.28 -19.16
N ASP A 295 -1.01 0.94 -18.90
CA ASP A 295 -0.85 1.81 -17.75
C ASP A 295 -0.03 3.04 -18.11
N THR A 296 -0.09 4.06 -17.25
CA THR A 296 0.53 5.36 -17.49
C THR A 296 1.42 5.77 -16.33
N GLY A 297 2.36 6.65 -16.60
CA GLY A 297 3.21 7.23 -15.59
C GLY A 297 3.67 8.62 -15.93
N ILE A 298 4.29 9.26 -14.95
CA ILE A 298 4.94 10.56 -15.11
C ILE A 298 6.35 10.52 -14.55
N ARG A 299 7.22 11.30 -15.18
CA ARG A 299 8.53 11.68 -14.67
C ARG A 299 8.47 13.15 -14.29
N LEU A 300 8.96 13.47 -13.12
CA LEU A 300 9.12 14.83 -12.62
C LEU A 300 10.61 15.14 -12.51
N GLU A 301 11.00 16.35 -12.90
CA GLU A 301 12.36 16.83 -12.65
C GLU A 301 12.28 18.26 -12.10
N GLY A 302 12.72 18.46 -10.87
CA GLY A 302 12.70 19.76 -10.20
C GLY A 302 12.03 19.75 -8.83
N ASP A 303 11.53 20.91 -8.42
CA ASP A 303 11.11 21.18 -7.04
C ASP A 303 10.00 20.29 -6.51
N ALA A 304 9.06 19.85 -7.36
CA ALA A 304 7.94 19.02 -6.95
C ALA A 304 8.36 17.60 -6.48
N VAL A 305 9.58 17.16 -6.80
CA VAL A 305 10.11 15.88 -6.32
C VAL A 305 10.23 15.84 -4.79
N GLN A 306 10.30 17.00 -4.13
CA GLN A 306 10.31 17.08 -2.65
C GLN A 306 9.02 16.56 -2.01
N SER A 307 7.92 16.49 -2.75
CA SER A 307 6.63 15.97 -2.26
C SER A 307 6.46 14.46 -2.46
N LEU A 308 7.37 13.79 -3.16
CA LEU A 308 7.40 12.35 -3.32
C LEU A 308 8.19 11.68 -2.21
#